data_5aef16c936f89272e1ee7eb3a73d149f
#
_entry.id   5aef16c936f89272e1ee7eb3a73d149f
#
_cell.length_a   1.000
_cell.length_b   1.000
_cell.length_c   1.000
_cell.angle_alpha   90.00
_cell.angle_beta   90.00
_cell.angle_gamma   90.00
#
_symmetry.space_group_name_H-M   'P 1'
#
loop_
_entity.id
_entity.type
_entity.pdbx_description
1 polymer ?
#
loop_
_entity_poly.entity_id
_entity_poly.type
_entity_poly.pdbx_seq_one_letter_code
_entity_poly.pdbx_strand_id
1 'polypeptide(L)'
;GVVALIAPTVKNHGTIQAHNGTVHLTAADQVTLQLQDGTLVEYQIDLGTLQGLVENGGAIQTDNGAVYLTAKAKNSLSQAVVNHTGIIEANRLEKNAKGEIILLGDMQTGTTTVSGVLKAEGKNGQDGGFIETSAANIQIQDSTKVSTLSDSGKTGEWLIDPFNVTISNQAQAGNNNVANTFTPSQNDSIINVGTLNSALASNNITVTTAGAGTQAGNINVNADVTWSANTALTLRADNDIHINANITATNNNGKLNLQYGQTTSNINANYYLNNGAKVNLKAGQNFSTQKGANAPINYTVITDLGAAGSTTRTDLQGMSGDLLWNYVLGADINAATTSGWNGGLGFTPVGTGDPYYAGTTPFNGRFDG
;
A
#
# COMPACT_ATOMS: atom_id res chain seq x y z
N GLY A 1 21.50 16.56 -13.65
CA GLY A 1 20.85 17.83 -14.00
C GLY A 1 19.38 17.84 -13.63
N VAL A 2 18.70 18.96 -13.90
CA VAL A 2 17.27 19.14 -13.60
C VAL A 2 16.53 19.59 -14.85
N VAL A 3 15.38 18.96 -15.11
CA VAL A 3 14.39 19.43 -16.09
C VAL A 3 13.15 19.85 -15.30
N ALA A 4 12.74 21.13 -15.40
CA ALA A 4 11.53 21.62 -14.75
C ALA A 4 10.63 22.31 -15.79
N LEU A 5 9.44 21.74 -16.03
CA LEU A 5 8.39 22.33 -16.87
C LEU A 5 7.26 22.77 -15.93
N ILE A 6 6.99 24.07 -15.88
CA ILE A 6 6.07 24.68 -14.92
C ILE A 6 5.08 25.57 -15.70
N ALA A 7 3.81 25.26 -15.61
CA ALA A 7 2.71 26.03 -16.21
C ALA A 7 1.38 25.55 -15.63
N PRO A 8 0.26 26.27 -15.78
CA PRO A 8 -1.06 25.73 -15.44
C PRO A 8 -1.38 24.41 -16.16
N THR A 9 -0.87 24.24 -17.38
CA THR A 9 -1.00 23.00 -18.17
C THR A 9 0.37 22.59 -18.69
N VAL A 10 0.81 21.36 -18.32
CA VAL A 10 2.06 20.75 -18.82
C VAL A 10 1.74 19.42 -19.46
N LYS A 11 2.18 19.23 -20.71
CA LYS A 11 1.98 17.98 -21.46
C LYS A 11 3.28 17.48 -22.07
N ASN A 12 3.59 16.22 -21.86
CA ASN A 12 4.67 15.51 -22.53
C ASN A 12 4.11 14.39 -23.43
N HIS A 13 4.29 14.52 -24.73
CA HIS A 13 3.99 13.47 -25.72
C HIS A 13 5.26 12.97 -26.42
N GLY A 14 6.42 13.51 -26.04
CA GLY A 14 7.74 13.16 -26.56
C GLY A 14 8.55 12.34 -25.57
N THR A 15 9.87 12.51 -25.64
CA THR A 15 10.81 11.83 -24.73
C THR A 15 11.62 12.84 -23.93
N ILE A 16 11.68 12.67 -22.61
CA ILE A 16 12.54 13.42 -21.68
C ILE A 16 13.54 12.44 -21.09
N GLN A 17 14.84 12.76 -21.23
CA GLN A 17 15.93 11.97 -20.63
C GLN A 17 16.78 12.84 -19.72
N ALA A 18 16.97 12.43 -18.48
CA ALA A 18 17.74 13.12 -17.46
C ALA A 18 18.49 12.14 -16.55
N HIS A 19 19.45 11.40 -17.11
CA HIS A 19 20.26 10.43 -16.34
C HIS A 19 20.94 11.10 -15.16
N ASN A 20 20.91 10.48 -13.99
CA ASN A 20 21.37 11.03 -12.70
C ASN A 20 20.75 12.40 -12.39
N GLY A 21 19.55 12.65 -12.89
CA GLY A 21 18.88 13.93 -12.79
C GLY A 21 17.47 13.84 -12.23
N THR A 22 16.81 14.98 -12.20
CA THR A 22 15.43 15.09 -11.72
C THR A 22 14.56 15.76 -12.78
N VAL A 23 13.37 15.21 -12.99
CA VAL A 23 12.36 15.78 -13.88
C VAL A 23 11.16 16.22 -13.06
N HIS A 24 10.77 17.48 -13.18
CA HIS A 24 9.56 18.06 -12.60
C HIS A 24 8.63 18.51 -13.73
N LEU A 25 7.44 17.92 -13.81
CA LEU A 25 6.31 18.42 -14.60
C LEU A 25 5.28 18.95 -13.59
N THR A 26 5.10 20.27 -13.53
CA THR A 26 4.31 20.89 -12.45
C THR A 26 3.23 21.80 -12.99
N ALA A 27 1.98 21.52 -12.61
CA ALA A 27 0.84 22.41 -12.86
C ALA A 27 0.63 23.32 -11.64
N ALA A 28 1.09 24.57 -11.77
CA ALA A 28 1.00 25.61 -10.73
C ALA A 28 1.12 27.01 -11.36
N ASP A 29 0.65 28.04 -10.63
CA ASP A 29 0.81 29.45 -11.01
C ASP A 29 2.16 30.00 -10.55
N GLN A 30 2.70 29.49 -9.43
CA GLN A 30 3.99 29.95 -8.88
C GLN A 30 4.76 28.81 -8.22
N VAL A 31 6.07 28.76 -8.52
CA VAL A 31 7.02 27.79 -7.96
C VAL A 31 8.32 28.52 -7.61
N THR A 32 8.84 28.29 -6.43
CA THR A 32 10.18 28.73 -6.02
C THR A 32 11.20 27.62 -6.28
N LEU A 33 12.27 27.97 -7.01
CA LEU A 33 13.41 27.10 -7.27
C LEU A 33 14.65 27.71 -6.65
N GLN A 34 15.33 26.96 -5.79
CA GLN A 34 16.63 27.37 -5.26
C GLN A 34 17.73 26.49 -5.84
N LEU A 35 18.69 27.12 -6.49
CA LEU A 35 19.86 26.46 -7.06
C LEU A 35 21.11 26.84 -6.25
N GLN A 36 21.92 25.84 -5.93
CA GLN A 36 23.23 26.00 -5.34
C GLN A 36 24.26 25.26 -6.19
N ASP A 37 25.25 25.95 -6.72
CA ASP A 37 26.29 25.40 -7.59
C ASP A 37 25.72 24.61 -8.78
N GLY A 38 24.60 25.09 -9.37
CA GLY A 38 23.91 24.45 -10.49
C GLY A 38 23.07 23.21 -10.11
N THR A 39 22.97 22.90 -8.83
CA THR A 39 22.15 21.82 -8.30
C THR A 39 20.87 22.39 -7.69
N LEU A 40 19.70 21.78 -8.00
CA LEU A 40 18.44 22.13 -7.36
C LEU A 40 18.45 21.65 -5.90
N VAL A 41 18.43 22.58 -4.95
CA VAL A 41 18.43 22.28 -3.50
C VAL A 41 17.05 22.45 -2.88
N GLU A 42 16.19 23.26 -3.51
CA GLU A 42 14.81 23.46 -3.06
C GLU A 42 13.87 23.58 -4.26
N TYR A 43 12.70 22.91 -4.13
CA TYR A 43 11.59 22.99 -5.07
C TYR A 43 10.30 23.12 -4.28
N GLN A 44 9.69 24.31 -4.30
CA GLN A 44 8.47 24.60 -3.55
C GLN A 44 7.38 25.13 -4.49
N ILE A 45 6.16 24.58 -4.36
CA ILE A 45 4.99 25.13 -5.05
C ILE A 45 4.34 26.15 -4.12
N ASP A 46 4.45 27.42 -4.48
CA ASP A 46 3.96 28.54 -3.68
C ASP A 46 2.48 28.82 -3.92
N LEU A 47 2.03 28.67 -5.17
CA LEU A 47 0.66 28.94 -5.56
C LEU A 47 0.18 27.90 -6.57
N GLY A 48 -0.91 27.19 -6.24
CA GLY A 48 -1.63 26.31 -7.17
C GLY A 48 -2.39 27.10 -8.22
N THR A 49 -2.95 26.42 -9.22
CA THR A 49 -3.70 27.02 -10.32
C THR A 49 -5.19 26.67 -10.28
N LEU A 50 -6.03 27.44 -11.01
CA LEU A 50 -7.48 27.18 -11.07
C LEU A 50 -7.84 25.93 -11.86
N GLN A 51 -7.07 25.62 -12.91
CA GLN A 51 -7.24 24.43 -13.74
C GLN A 51 -5.87 23.83 -14.04
N GLY A 52 -5.38 23.02 -13.11
CA GLY A 52 -4.09 22.36 -13.22
C GLY A 52 -4.17 21.04 -13.99
N LEU A 53 -3.30 20.86 -14.99
CA LEU A 53 -3.15 19.60 -15.70
C LEU A 53 -1.68 19.28 -15.93
N VAL A 54 -1.25 18.12 -15.45
CA VAL A 54 0.00 17.47 -15.88
C VAL A 54 -0.36 16.18 -16.62
N GLU A 55 0.06 16.08 -17.87
CA GLU A 55 -0.17 14.90 -18.70
C GLU A 55 1.15 14.33 -19.23
N ASN A 56 1.38 13.05 -19.01
CA ASN A 56 2.48 12.32 -19.62
C ASN A 56 1.97 11.14 -20.45
N GLY A 57 1.83 11.37 -21.76
CA GLY A 57 1.55 10.33 -22.75
C GLY A 57 2.81 9.81 -23.46
N GLY A 58 3.95 10.45 -23.25
CA GLY A 58 5.25 10.08 -23.81
C GLY A 58 6.13 9.29 -22.86
N ALA A 59 7.45 9.40 -23.01
CA ALA A 59 8.44 8.71 -22.21
C ALA A 59 9.24 9.69 -21.33
N ILE A 60 9.53 9.31 -20.08
CA ILE A 60 10.45 9.99 -19.17
C ILE A 60 11.41 8.95 -18.61
N GLN A 61 12.73 9.21 -18.72
CA GLN A 61 13.76 8.31 -18.24
C GLN A 61 14.81 9.08 -17.40
N THR A 62 14.96 8.66 -16.14
CA THR A 62 15.89 9.29 -15.19
C THR A 62 16.64 8.25 -14.36
N ASP A 63 17.27 7.25 -15.01
CA ASP A 63 18.01 6.24 -14.24
C ASP A 63 18.93 6.91 -13.20
N ASN A 64 18.94 6.38 -11.97
CA ASN A 64 19.54 6.95 -10.76
C ASN A 64 18.94 8.28 -10.29
N GLY A 65 17.88 8.74 -10.91
CA GLY A 65 17.24 10.04 -10.63
C GLY A 65 15.84 9.92 -10.04
N ALA A 66 15.05 10.98 -10.25
CA ALA A 66 13.67 11.04 -9.80
C ALA A 66 12.76 11.76 -10.80
N VAL A 67 11.48 11.39 -10.81
CA VAL A 67 10.44 12.02 -11.64
C VAL A 67 9.27 12.45 -10.75
N TYR A 68 8.88 13.71 -10.87
CA TYR A 68 7.75 14.30 -10.15
C TYR A 68 6.76 14.89 -11.14
N LEU A 69 5.55 14.35 -11.17
CA LEU A 69 4.39 14.92 -11.86
C LEU A 69 3.46 15.47 -10.78
N THR A 70 3.34 16.79 -10.69
CA THR A 70 2.61 17.42 -9.58
C THR A 70 1.60 18.44 -10.10
N ALA A 71 0.34 18.33 -9.68
CA ALA A 71 -0.70 19.32 -9.93
C ALA A 71 -1.24 19.86 -8.60
N LYS A 72 -1.15 21.18 -8.41
CA LYS A 72 -1.61 21.86 -7.19
C LYS A 72 -2.82 22.73 -7.47
N ALA A 73 -3.91 22.52 -6.71
CA ALA A 73 -5.10 23.37 -6.77
C ALA A 73 -4.89 24.69 -6.03
N LYS A 74 -5.48 25.77 -6.55
CA LYS A 74 -5.43 27.11 -5.93
C LYS A 74 -6.34 27.20 -4.70
N ASN A 75 -7.50 26.55 -4.76
CA ASN A 75 -8.49 26.51 -3.70
C ASN A 75 -9.43 25.32 -3.89
N SER A 76 -10.41 25.12 -3.00
CA SER A 76 -11.35 24.01 -3.03
C SER A 76 -12.28 23.92 -4.25
N LEU A 77 -12.36 24.99 -5.06
CA LEU A 77 -13.14 25.03 -6.31
C LEU A 77 -12.27 24.80 -7.55
N SER A 78 -10.96 24.66 -7.36
CA SER A 78 -9.98 24.48 -8.44
C SER A 78 -9.81 23.00 -8.79
N GLN A 79 -9.43 22.72 -10.03
CA GLN A 79 -9.09 21.39 -10.50
C GLN A 79 -7.56 21.21 -10.55
N ALA A 80 -7.09 20.04 -10.13
CA ALA A 80 -5.69 19.66 -10.22
C ALA A 80 -5.60 18.19 -10.64
N VAL A 81 -5.18 17.95 -11.89
CA VAL A 81 -5.18 16.62 -12.50
C VAL A 81 -3.77 16.21 -12.90
N VAL A 82 -3.36 15.01 -12.49
CA VAL A 82 -2.21 14.29 -13.02
C VAL A 82 -2.71 13.11 -13.83
N ASN A 83 -2.33 13.04 -15.11
CA ASN A 83 -2.71 11.97 -16.02
C ASN A 83 -1.46 11.31 -16.62
N HIS A 84 -1.23 10.05 -16.32
CA HIS A 84 -0.12 9.28 -16.85
C HIS A 84 -0.61 8.09 -17.67
N THR A 85 -0.32 8.11 -18.97
CA THR A 85 -0.66 7.04 -19.92
C THR A 85 0.57 6.48 -20.64
N GLY A 86 1.72 7.12 -20.49
CA GLY A 86 2.98 6.78 -21.15
C GLY A 86 3.90 5.86 -20.33
N ILE A 87 5.20 6.13 -20.37
CA ILE A 87 6.22 5.35 -19.66
C ILE A 87 7.06 6.28 -18.78
N ILE A 88 7.28 5.92 -17.53
CA ILE A 88 8.26 6.55 -16.65
C ILE A 88 9.19 5.47 -16.11
N GLU A 89 10.50 5.69 -16.26
CA GLU A 89 11.55 4.84 -15.72
C GLU A 89 12.52 5.66 -14.89
N ALA A 90 12.70 5.29 -13.61
CA ALA A 90 13.65 5.88 -12.67
C ALA A 90 14.34 4.77 -11.90
N ASN A 91 15.08 3.92 -12.63
CA ASN A 91 15.72 2.75 -12.05
C ASN A 91 16.94 3.12 -11.20
N ARG A 92 17.24 2.30 -10.18
CA ARG A 92 18.43 2.43 -9.34
C ARG A 92 19.52 1.52 -9.88
N LEU A 93 20.54 2.12 -10.50
CA LEU A 93 21.67 1.39 -11.09
C LEU A 93 22.90 1.45 -10.20
N GLU A 94 22.96 2.41 -9.26
CA GLU A 94 24.10 2.71 -8.40
C GLU A 94 23.69 2.88 -6.95
N LYS A 95 24.64 2.70 -6.05
CA LYS A 95 24.45 2.92 -4.61
C LYS A 95 24.05 4.38 -4.33
N ASN A 96 23.08 4.57 -3.46
CA ASN A 96 22.50 5.87 -3.08
C ASN A 96 21.74 6.60 -4.21
N ALA A 97 21.46 5.94 -5.34
CA ALA A 97 20.56 6.46 -6.36
C ALA A 97 19.15 6.68 -5.78
N LYS A 98 18.42 7.70 -6.26
CA LYS A 98 17.06 7.97 -5.79
C LYS A 98 16.09 6.87 -6.22
N GLY A 99 15.93 6.65 -7.51
CA GLY A 99 15.00 5.66 -8.04
C GLY A 99 13.57 5.97 -7.58
N GLU A 100 13.07 7.17 -7.87
CA GLU A 100 11.81 7.68 -7.30
C GLU A 100 10.88 8.19 -8.40
N ILE A 101 9.60 7.82 -8.32
CA ILE A 101 8.54 8.32 -9.19
C ILE A 101 7.37 8.77 -8.31
N ILE A 102 7.00 10.06 -8.39
CA ILE A 102 5.88 10.62 -7.63
C ILE A 102 4.86 11.23 -8.58
N LEU A 103 3.64 10.73 -8.53
CA LEU A 103 2.46 11.27 -9.21
C LEU A 103 1.54 11.86 -8.14
N LEU A 104 1.60 13.18 -7.95
CA LEU A 104 0.92 13.87 -6.86
C LEU A 104 -0.12 14.86 -7.39
N GLY A 105 -1.39 14.51 -7.33
CA GLY A 105 -2.52 15.44 -7.44
C GLY A 105 -2.72 16.21 -6.15
N ASP A 106 -3.58 17.24 -6.18
CA ASP A 106 -3.94 17.95 -4.95
C ASP A 106 -4.69 17.03 -3.98
N MET A 107 -4.25 17.00 -2.71
CA MET A 107 -4.81 16.09 -1.70
C MET A 107 -6.21 16.49 -1.23
N GLN A 108 -6.73 17.66 -1.57
CA GLN A 108 -8.09 18.08 -1.20
C GLN A 108 -9.10 17.93 -2.34
N THR A 109 -8.68 18.23 -3.58
CA THR A 109 -9.60 18.29 -4.73
C THR A 109 -9.02 17.64 -6.00
N GLY A 110 -7.77 17.16 -5.97
CA GLY A 110 -7.07 16.65 -7.12
C GLY A 110 -7.47 15.23 -7.52
N THR A 111 -7.11 14.87 -8.76
CA THR A 111 -7.25 13.53 -9.30
C THR A 111 -5.93 13.09 -9.93
N THR A 112 -5.50 11.88 -9.62
CA THR A 112 -4.37 11.22 -10.29
C THR A 112 -4.87 9.98 -11.00
N THR A 113 -4.69 9.94 -12.33
CA THR A 113 -5.06 8.79 -13.17
C THR A 113 -3.80 8.14 -13.73
N VAL A 114 -3.72 6.83 -13.63
CA VAL A 114 -2.59 6.02 -14.14
C VAL A 114 -3.11 4.89 -15.01
N SER A 115 -2.62 4.82 -16.25
CA SER A 115 -2.89 3.71 -17.18
C SER A 115 -1.64 3.24 -17.92
N GLY A 116 -0.49 3.87 -17.65
CA GLY A 116 0.79 3.62 -18.31
C GLY A 116 1.72 2.69 -17.52
N VAL A 117 3.02 2.85 -17.74
CA VAL A 117 4.09 2.05 -17.13
C VAL A 117 4.91 2.90 -16.19
N LEU A 118 5.10 2.42 -14.95
CA LEU A 118 5.94 3.03 -13.93
C LEU A 118 6.99 2.01 -13.50
N LYS A 119 8.29 2.34 -13.63
CA LYS A 119 9.39 1.46 -13.21
C LYS A 119 10.40 2.22 -12.37
N ALA A 120 10.59 1.75 -11.15
CA ALA A 120 11.65 2.16 -10.24
C ALA A 120 12.40 0.90 -9.75
N GLU A 121 13.00 0.17 -10.69
CA GLU A 121 13.63 -1.13 -10.42
C GLU A 121 15.06 -0.96 -9.90
N GLY A 122 15.48 -1.89 -9.03
CA GLY A 122 16.87 -2.02 -8.60
C GLY A 122 17.62 -2.93 -9.56
N LYS A 123 18.77 -2.47 -10.07
CA LYS A 123 19.68 -3.23 -10.91
C LYS A 123 21.07 -3.26 -10.26
N ASN A 124 21.93 -4.17 -10.71
CA ASN A 124 23.31 -4.30 -10.20
C ASN A 124 23.38 -4.49 -8.68
N GLY A 125 22.44 -5.24 -8.10
CA GLY A 125 22.40 -5.49 -6.66
C GLY A 125 21.80 -4.37 -5.82
N GLN A 126 21.21 -3.34 -6.44
CA GLN A 126 20.53 -2.28 -5.71
C GLN A 126 19.11 -2.72 -5.34
N ASP A 127 18.60 -2.23 -4.20
CA ASP A 127 17.20 -2.40 -3.82
C ASP A 127 16.29 -1.69 -4.83
N GLY A 128 15.07 -2.18 -5.01
CA GLY A 128 14.02 -1.49 -5.75
C GLY A 128 13.74 -0.10 -5.19
N GLY A 129 13.25 0.80 -6.04
CA GLY A 129 13.00 2.19 -5.70
C GLY A 129 11.61 2.41 -5.07
N PHE A 130 11.15 3.65 -5.16
CA PHE A 130 9.88 4.09 -4.59
C PHE A 130 8.98 4.72 -5.66
N ILE A 131 7.71 4.31 -5.67
CA ILE A 131 6.68 4.90 -6.53
C ILE A 131 5.55 5.37 -5.64
N GLU A 132 5.05 6.58 -5.85
CA GLU A 132 3.88 7.12 -5.17
C GLU A 132 2.83 7.57 -6.18
N THR A 133 1.58 7.26 -5.87
CA THR A 133 0.39 7.73 -6.59
C THR A 133 -0.58 8.29 -5.56
N SER A 134 -0.69 9.61 -5.50
CA SER A 134 -1.40 10.31 -4.42
C SER A 134 -2.29 11.41 -4.97
N ALA A 135 -3.48 11.53 -4.45
CA ALA A 135 -4.47 12.60 -4.67
C ALA A 135 -5.70 12.41 -3.79
N ALA A 136 -6.58 13.40 -3.72
CA ALA A 136 -7.92 13.22 -3.14
C ALA A 136 -8.66 12.04 -3.80
N ASN A 137 -8.52 11.89 -5.13
CA ASN A 137 -9.09 10.78 -5.92
C ASN A 137 -7.99 10.12 -6.75
N ILE A 138 -7.91 8.80 -6.69
CA ILE A 138 -6.96 8.01 -7.47
C ILE A 138 -7.71 7.06 -8.39
N GLN A 139 -7.23 6.96 -9.64
CA GLN A 139 -7.76 6.07 -10.66
C GLN A 139 -6.62 5.26 -11.27
N ILE A 140 -6.52 3.99 -10.91
CA ILE A 140 -5.53 3.06 -11.46
C ILE A 140 -6.25 2.13 -12.43
N GLN A 141 -5.95 2.28 -13.73
CA GLN A 141 -6.59 1.52 -14.80
C GLN A 141 -6.02 0.08 -14.89
N ASP A 142 -6.79 -0.85 -15.45
CA ASP A 142 -6.39 -2.26 -15.62
C ASP A 142 -5.12 -2.43 -16.49
N SER A 143 -4.82 -1.47 -17.36
CA SER A 143 -3.63 -1.46 -18.21
C SER A 143 -2.36 -1.01 -17.48
N THR A 144 -2.47 -0.49 -16.27
CA THR A 144 -1.34 0.02 -15.47
C THR A 144 -0.34 -1.08 -15.16
N LYS A 145 0.94 -0.80 -15.40
CA LYS A 145 2.04 -1.71 -15.04
C LYS A 145 3.01 -0.98 -14.13
N VAL A 146 3.20 -1.50 -12.94
CA VAL A 146 4.11 -0.93 -11.94
C VAL A 146 5.13 -1.98 -11.53
N SER A 147 6.41 -1.58 -11.46
CA SER A 147 7.48 -2.46 -11.01
C SER A 147 8.50 -1.72 -10.17
N THR A 148 8.74 -2.25 -8.98
CA THR A 148 9.82 -1.86 -8.07
C THR A 148 10.71 -3.05 -7.73
N LEU A 149 10.76 -4.07 -8.62
CA LEU A 149 11.58 -5.26 -8.43
C LEU A 149 13.07 -4.90 -8.33
N SER A 150 13.81 -5.74 -7.64
CA SER A 150 15.28 -5.77 -7.69
C SER A 150 15.76 -7.07 -8.32
N ASP A 151 16.88 -7.02 -9.04
CA ASP A 151 17.52 -8.20 -9.62
C ASP A 151 18.16 -9.10 -8.55
N SER A 152 18.62 -8.53 -7.42
CA SER A 152 19.25 -9.27 -6.33
C SER A 152 19.16 -8.60 -4.96
N GLY A 153 18.58 -7.40 -4.87
CA GLY A 153 18.29 -6.69 -3.63
C GLY A 153 16.84 -6.92 -3.15
N LYS A 154 16.37 -6.01 -2.30
CA LYS A 154 14.98 -6.03 -1.80
C LYS A 154 14.04 -5.39 -2.82
N THR A 155 12.84 -5.93 -2.96
CA THR A 155 11.75 -5.28 -3.70
C THR A 155 11.43 -3.92 -3.06
N GLY A 156 11.24 -2.90 -3.89
CA GLY A 156 10.85 -1.56 -3.44
C GLY A 156 9.37 -1.45 -3.08
N GLU A 157 8.84 -0.25 -3.08
CA GLU A 157 7.47 0.04 -2.63
C GLU A 157 6.68 0.85 -3.67
N TRP A 158 5.38 0.57 -3.78
CA TRP A 158 4.39 1.43 -4.40
C TRP A 158 3.37 1.89 -3.35
N LEU A 159 3.35 3.19 -3.07
CA LEU A 159 2.41 3.87 -2.18
C LEU A 159 1.21 4.38 -2.99
N ILE A 160 -0.01 4.09 -2.52
CA ILE A 160 -1.28 4.57 -3.10
C ILE A 160 -2.04 5.29 -1.99
N ASP A 161 -2.21 6.62 -2.12
CA ASP A 161 -2.70 7.48 -1.03
C ASP A 161 -3.88 8.39 -1.46
N PRO A 162 -5.14 7.88 -1.48
CA PRO A 162 -6.39 8.66 -1.59
C PRO A 162 -7.03 8.96 -0.22
N PHE A 163 -8.13 9.74 -0.18
CA PHE A 163 -8.88 10.00 1.07
C PHE A 163 -9.64 8.77 1.61
N ASN A 164 -10.51 8.17 0.78
CA ASN A 164 -11.09 6.84 1.00
C ASN A 164 -10.75 5.97 -0.19
N VAL A 165 -10.60 4.66 0.03
CA VAL A 165 -10.34 3.74 -1.06
C VAL A 165 -11.25 2.51 -0.99
N THR A 166 -11.73 2.09 -2.15
CA THR A 166 -12.42 0.82 -2.34
C THR A 166 -11.63 -0.03 -3.32
N ILE A 167 -11.19 -1.21 -2.88
CA ILE A 167 -10.58 -2.24 -3.73
C ILE A 167 -11.72 -3.13 -4.23
N SER A 168 -12.00 -3.14 -5.55
CA SER A 168 -13.15 -3.84 -6.12
C SER A 168 -12.88 -4.39 -7.52
N ASN A 169 -13.82 -5.23 -8.02
CA ASN A 169 -13.82 -5.69 -9.42
C ASN A 169 -14.38 -4.66 -10.39
N GLN A 170 -14.88 -3.53 -9.92
CA GLN A 170 -15.47 -2.54 -10.80
C GLN A 170 -14.38 -1.97 -11.71
N ALA A 171 -14.68 -1.94 -13.01
CA ALA A 171 -13.99 -1.03 -13.90
C ALA A 171 -14.22 0.37 -13.34
N GLN A 172 -13.19 1.21 -13.38
CA GLN A 172 -13.27 2.53 -12.77
C GLN A 172 -14.52 3.27 -13.25
N ALA A 173 -15.49 3.42 -12.38
CA ALA A 173 -16.64 4.27 -12.60
C ALA A 173 -16.25 5.70 -12.25
N GLY A 174 -16.42 6.63 -13.19
CA GLY A 174 -16.20 8.04 -12.94
C GLY A 174 -15.40 8.77 -14.02
N ASN A 175 -15.26 8.22 -15.22
CA ASN A 175 -14.74 8.95 -16.38
C ASN A 175 -15.89 9.40 -17.28
N ASN A 176 -16.41 10.61 -17.06
CA ASN A 176 -17.07 11.35 -18.11
C ASN A 176 -15.97 12.02 -18.97
N ASN A 177 -15.56 11.32 -19.99
CA ASN A 177 -14.67 11.84 -21.01
C ASN A 177 -15.46 12.81 -21.91
N VAL A 178 -15.53 14.07 -21.53
CA VAL A 178 -15.97 15.13 -22.44
C VAL A 178 -14.75 16.01 -22.68
N ALA A 179 -14.13 15.81 -23.84
CA ALA A 179 -13.13 16.67 -24.44
C ALA A 179 -12.07 17.22 -23.46
N ASN A 180 -11.11 16.38 -23.03
CA ASN A 180 -9.93 16.76 -22.26
C ASN A 180 -10.17 17.32 -20.84
N THR A 181 -11.33 17.10 -20.25
CA THR A 181 -11.60 17.49 -18.86
C THR A 181 -11.96 16.24 -18.06
N PHE A 182 -11.09 15.82 -17.15
CA PHE A 182 -11.38 14.78 -16.18
C PHE A 182 -12.17 15.41 -15.03
N THR A 183 -13.46 15.10 -14.93
CA THR A 183 -14.29 15.54 -13.81
C THR A 183 -14.48 14.35 -12.89
N PRO A 184 -13.94 14.36 -11.66
CA PRO A 184 -14.23 13.32 -10.68
C PRO A 184 -15.71 13.37 -10.35
N SER A 185 -16.42 12.27 -10.55
CA SER A 185 -17.85 12.17 -10.30
C SER A 185 -18.22 11.46 -9.00
N GLN A 186 -17.22 11.00 -8.20
CA GLN A 186 -17.45 10.29 -6.94
C GLN A 186 -16.41 10.64 -5.88
N ASN A 187 -16.85 10.62 -4.61
CA ASN A 187 -16.03 10.96 -3.44
C ASN A 187 -15.06 9.85 -3.01
N ASP A 188 -15.15 8.63 -3.56
CA ASP A 188 -14.33 7.48 -3.17
C ASP A 188 -13.43 7.04 -4.32
N SER A 189 -12.15 6.81 -4.03
CA SER A 189 -11.20 6.25 -5.00
C SER A 189 -11.39 4.74 -5.13
N ILE A 190 -11.32 4.24 -6.36
CA ILE A 190 -11.44 2.80 -6.66
C ILE A 190 -10.10 2.29 -7.18
N ILE A 191 -9.57 1.26 -6.53
CA ILE A 191 -8.46 0.45 -7.02
C ILE A 191 -9.04 -0.82 -7.61
N ASN A 192 -8.81 -1.07 -8.92
CA ASN A 192 -9.19 -2.35 -9.51
C ASN A 192 -8.36 -3.48 -8.91
N VAL A 193 -9.03 -4.53 -8.43
CA VAL A 193 -8.37 -5.64 -7.76
C VAL A 193 -7.44 -6.43 -8.68
N GLY A 194 -7.77 -6.54 -9.98
CA GLY A 194 -6.90 -7.21 -10.96
C GLY A 194 -5.56 -6.50 -11.10
N THR A 195 -5.57 -5.16 -11.15
CA THR A 195 -4.37 -4.32 -11.17
C THR A 195 -3.57 -4.46 -9.87
N LEU A 196 -4.23 -4.43 -8.71
CA LEU A 196 -3.58 -4.61 -7.40
C LEU A 196 -2.91 -6.00 -7.31
N ASN A 197 -3.62 -7.07 -7.69
CA ASN A 197 -3.09 -8.43 -7.67
C ASN A 197 -1.87 -8.58 -8.60
N SER A 198 -1.94 -8.00 -9.80
CA SER A 198 -0.82 -8.01 -10.76
C SER A 198 0.38 -7.23 -10.24
N ALA A 199 0.14 -6.08 -9.61
CA ALA A 199 1.21 -5.24 -9.07
C ALA A 199 1.89 -5.87 -7.84
N LEU A 200 1.16 -6.62 -7.01
CA LEU A 200 1.72 -7.38 -5.88
C LEU A 200 2.72 -8.46 -6.31
N ALA A 201 2.70 -8.87 -7.58
CA ALA A 201 3.71 -9.79 -8.12
C ALA A 201 5.12 -9.18 -8.16
N SER A 202 5.25 -7.85 -8.17
CA SER A 202 6.52 -7.13 -8.37
C SER A 202 6.74 -5.95 -7.42
N ASN A 203 5.86 -5.74 -6.44
CA ASN A 203 5.96 -4.61 -5.51
C ASN A 203 5.49 -5.00 -4.11
N ASN A 204 6.13 -4.43 -3.06
CA ASN A 204 5.45 -4.21 -1.80
C ASN A 204 4.50 -3.02 -2.01
N ILE A 205 3.25 -3.16 -1.61
CA ILE A 205 2.24 -2.13 -1.84
C ILE A 205 1.72 -1.61 -0.52
N THR A 206 1.70 -0.30 -0.37
CA THR A 206 0.98 0.38 0.70
C THR A 206 -0.19 1.17 0.10
N VAL A 207 -1.40 0.82 0.54
CA VAL A 207 -2.60 1.59 0.29
C VAL A 207 -2.89 2.38 1.57
N THR A 208 -2.85 3.71 1.49
CA THR A 208 -3.12 4.56 2.66
C THR A 208 -4.26 5.53 2.36
N THR A 209 -4.82 6.13 3.39
CA THR A 209 -5.82 7.20 3.29
C THR A 209 -5.33 8.42 4.04
N ALA A 210 -5.41 9.60 3.41
CA ALA A 210 -4.93 10.84 4.02
C ALA A 210 -6.02 11.47 4.92
N GLY A 211 -5.66 11.81 6.16
CA GLY A 211 -6.61 12.34 7.17
C GLY A 211 -7.06 13.78 7.00
N ALA A 212 -6.78 14.46 5.91
CA ALA A 212 -7.05 15.90 5.75
C ALA A 212 -8.36 16.24 5.02
N GLY A 213 -9.15 15.24 4.61
CA GLY A 213 -10.41 15.42 3.85
C GLY A 213 -11.66 15.45 4.72
N THR A 214 -12.83 15.59 4.08
CA THR A 214 -14.16 15.50 4.72
C THR A 214 -14.62 14.04 4.89
N GLN A 215 -13.92 13.08 4.33
CA GLN A 215 -14.21 11.64 4.42
C GLN A 215 -13.55 11.03 5.64
N ALA A 216 -14.06 9.86 6.08
CA ALA A 216 -13.60 9.23 7.30
C ALA A 216 -12.20 8.61 7.21
N GLY A 217 -11.64 8.42 6.00
CA GLY A 217 -10.36 7.75 5.79
C GLY A 217 -10.44 6.22 5.95
N ASN A 218 -11.49 5.61 5.39
CA ASN A 218 -11.69 4.15 5.42
C ASN A 218 -11.04 3.47 4.21
N ILE A 219 -10.61 2.21 4.42
CA ILE A 219 -10.25 1.29 3.35
C ILE A 219 -11.29 0.16 3.31
N ASN A 220 -11.89 -0.08 2.12
CA ASN A 220 -12.87 -1.14 1.90
C ASN A 220 -12.29 -2.16 0.90
N VAL A 221 -12.17 -3.42 1.29
CA VAL A 221 -11.76 -4.52 0.42
C VAL A 221 -13.02 -5.28 0.00
N ASN A 222 -13.57 -4.96 -1.18
CA ASN A 222 -14.83 -5.49 -1.68
C ASN A 222 -14.66 -6.58 -2.77
N ALA A 223 -13.42 -6.95 -3.10
CA ALA A 223 -13.10 -8.03 -4.01
C ALA A 223 -11.87 -8.81 -3.52
N ASP A 224 -11.77 -10.07 -3.92
CA ASP A 224 -10.72 -10.97 -3.47
C ASP A 224 -9.33 -10.50 -3.92
N VAL A 225 -8.46 -10.22 -2.95
CA VAL A 225 -7.06 -9.88 -3.18
C VAL A 225 -6.20 -11.13 -3.07
N THR A 226 -5.45 -11.45 -4.13
CA THR A 226 -4.62 -12.67 -4.16
C THR A 226 -3.26 -12.41 -4.81
N TRP A 227 -2.18 -12.89 -4.15
CA TRP A 227 -0.84 -12.84 -4.74
C TRP A 227 0.00 -14.05 -4.32
N SER A 228 1.04 -14.35 -5.13
CA SER A 228 1.95 -15.49 -4.94
C SER A 228 3.42 -15.08 -4.79
N ALA A 229 3.74 -13.80 -4.83
CA ALA A 229 5.11 -13.31 -4.67
C ALA A 229 5.49 -13.13 -3.20
N ASN A 230 6.80 -13.04 -2.94
CA ASN A 230 7.36 -12.67 -1.64
C ASN A 230 7.29 -11.14 -1.45
N THR A 231 6.07 -10.61 -1.41
CA THR A 231 5.79 -9.19 -1.27
C THR A 231 4.78 -8.95 -0.15
N ALA A 232 4.67 -7.70 0.28
CA ALA A 232 3.77 -7.29 1.35
C ALA A 232 2.67 -6.37 0.83
N LEU A 233 1.44 -6.60 1.30
CA LEU A 233 0.34 -5.64 1.23
C LEU A 233 0.19 -4.97 2.59
N THR A 234 0.28 -3.63 2.62
CA THR A 234 -0.03 -2.81 3.79
C THR A 234 -1.29 -2.00 3.50
N LEU A 235 -2.32 -2.16 4.34
CA LEU A 235 -3.51 -1.33 4.35
C LEU A 235 -3.40 -0.38 5.53
N ARG A 236 -3.29 0.94 5.25
CA ARG A 236 -3.07 1.98 6.26
C ARG A 236 -4.20 3.00 6.22
N ALA A 237 -5.19 2.82 7.09
CA ALA A 237 -6.37 3.66 7.16
C ALA A 237 -6.27 4.70 8.29
N ASP A 238 -6.68 5.93 8.01
CA ASP A 238 -6.86 6.95 9.05
C ASP A 238 -7.96 6.56 10.03
N ASN A 239 -8.97 5.85 9.55
CA ASN A 239 -10.07 5.31 10.35
C ASN A 239 -10.09 3.78 10.26
N ASP A 240 -11.13 3.19 9.68
CA ASP A 240 -11.38 1.75 9.69
C ASP A 240 -10.88 1.03 8.44
N ILE A 241 -10.59 -0.27 8.60
CA ILE A 241 -10.36 -1.19 7.49
C ILE A 241 -11.50 -2.21 7.47
N HIS A 242 -12.28 -2.25 6.39
CA HIS A 242 -13.36 -3.22 6.18
C HIS A 242 -12.95 -4.27 5.15
N ILE A 243 -12.71 -5.48 5.59
CA ILE A 243 -12.39 -6.63 4.75
C ILE A 243 -13.70 -7.36 4.47
N ASN A 244 -14.31 -7.08 3.31
CA ASN A 244 -15.61 -7.63 2.89
C ASN A 244 -15.46 -8.79 1.88
N ALA A 245 -14.22 -9.09 1.45
CA ALA A 245 -13.84 -10.17 0.56
C ALA A 245 -12.49 -10.75 1.01
N ASN A 246 -12.11 -11.92 0.47
CA ASN A 246 -10.92 -12.62 0.96
C ASN A 246 -9.61 -11.90 0.62
N ILE A 247 -8.63 -12.01 1.51
CA ILE A 247 -7.24 -11.63 1.25
C ILE A 247 -6.39 -12.89 1.36
N THR A 248 -5.69 -13.26 0.29
CA THR A 248 -4.93 -14.53 0.22
C THR A 248 -3.51 -14.31 -0.28
N ALA A 249 -2.51 -14.63 0.54
CA ALA A 249 -1.12 -14.76 0.12
C ALA A 249 -0.70 -16.22 0.07
N THR A 250 -0.30 -16.70 -1.11
CA THR A 250 0.10 -18.11 -1.29
C THR A 250 1.59 -18.36 -1.14
N ASN A 251 2.42 -17.30 -1.10
CA ASN A 251 3.85 -17.39 -0.82
C ASN A 251 4.13 -17.56 0.68
N ASN A 252 5.15 -18.34 1.03
CA ASN A 252 5.53 -18.57 2.43
C ASN A 252 5.95 -17.28 3.18
N ASN A 253 6.37 -16.25 2.46
CA ASN A 253 6.78 -14.95 3.01
C ASN A 253 5.87 -13.80 2.56
N GLY A 254 4.72 -14.09 1.91
CA GLY A 254 3.72 -13.08 1.58
C GLY A 254 3.11 -12.49 2.86
N LYS A 255 3.11 -11.15 3.01
CA LYS A 255 2.75 -10.47 4.26
C LYS A 255 1.54 -9.57 4.10
N LEU A 256 0.71 -9.53 5.15
CA LEU A 256 -0.35 -8.54 5.31
C LEU A 256 -0.10 -7.71 6.57
N ASN A 257 -0.12 -6.37 6.42
CA ASN A 257 -0.03 -5.44 7.53
C ASN A 257 -1.30 -4.58 7.56
N LEU A 258 -2.00 -4.53 8.68
CA LEU A 258 -3.19 -3.70 8.89
C LEU A 258 -2.86 -2.58 9.87
N GLN A 259 -2.88 -1.33 9.37
CA GLN A 259 -2.65 -0.13 10.17
C GLN A 259 -3.93 0.71 10.13
N TYR A 260 -4.56 0.93 11.27
CA TYR A 260 -5.86 1.61 11.36
C TYR A 260 -5.85 2.67 12.45
N GLY A 261 -6.79 3.64 12.37
CA GLY A 261 -6.84 4.74 13.32
C GLY A 261 -5.57 5.60 13.30
N GLN A 262 -4.96 5.82 12.13
CA GLN A 262 -3.65 6.46 12.01
C GLN A 262 -3.70 7.96 12.35
N THR A 263 -4.87 8.59 12.32
CA THR A 263 -5.06 9.92 12.90
C THR A 263 -5.27 9.81 14.42
N THR A 264 -4.72 10.76 15.16
CA THR A 264 -4.77 10.79 16.63
C THR A 264 -6.18 10.98 17.21
N SER A 265 -7.18 11.29 16.38
CA SER A 265 -8.55 11.65 16.82
C SER A 265 -9.49 10.46 16.92
N ASN A 266 -9.21 9.29 16.34
CA ASN A 266 -10.17 8.18 16.33
C ASN A 266 -9.71 6.96 17.13
N ILE A 267 -9.96 6.99 18.44
CA ILE A 267 -9.68 5.88 19.37
C ILE A 267 -10.57 4.64 19.12
N ASN A 268 -11.68 4.78 18.36
CA ASN A 268 -12.64 3.70 18.08
C ASN A 268 -12.32 2.96 16.79
N ALA A 269 -11.38 3.45 15.98
CA ALA A 269 -11.00 2.80 14.73
C ALA A 269 -10.55 1.35 14.92
N ASN A 270 -10.91 0.49 13.96
CA ASN A 270 -10.60 -0.93 13.99
C ASN A 270 -10.53 -1.51 12.58
N TYR A 271 -10.11 -2.79 12.45
CA TYR A 271 -10.33 -3.58 11.27
C TYR A 271 -11.45 -4.60 11.51
N TYR A 272 -12.18 -4.91 10.46
CA TYR A 272 -13.35 -5.78 10.51
C TYR A 272 -13.31 -6.79 9.37
N LEU A 273 -13.52 -8.06 9.66
CA LEU A 273 -13.81 -9.11 8.69
C LEU A 273 -15.32 -9.24 8.58
N ASN A 274 -15.87 -8.87 7.43
CA ASN A 274 -17.32 -8.86 7.20
C ASN A 274 -17.73 -9.95 6.20
N ASN A 275 -19.01 -10.29 6.17
CA ASN A 275 -19.58 -11.21 5.15
C ASN A 275 -18.91 -12.58 5.06
N GLY A 276 -18.29 -13.06 6.14
CA GLY A 276 -17.53 -14.31 6.12
C GLY A 276 -16.20 -14.25 5.37
N ALA A 277 -15.68 -13.04 5.11
CA ALA A 277 -14.36 -12.85 4.51
C ALA A 277 -13.26 -13.47 5.38
N LYS A 278 -12.23 -14.01 4.73
CA LYS A 278 -11.09 -14.66 5.37
C LYS A 278 -9.79 -14.00 4.96
N VAL A 279 -8.83 -14.02 5.89
CA VAL A 279 -7.43 -13.68 5.61
C VAL A 279 -6.63 -14.99 5.63
N ASN A 280 -6.23 -15.45 4.44
CA ASN A 280 -5.50 -16.69 4.25
C ASN A 280 -4.01 -16.37 4.03
N LEU A 281 -3.20 -16.68 5.02
CA LEU A 281 -1.75 -16.47 4.98
C LEU A 281 -1.02 -17.78 5.29
N LYS A 282 0.23 -17.90 4.85
CA LYS A 282 1.08 -19.02 5.23
C LYS A 282 1.56 -18.90 6.67
N ALA A 283 1.84 -20.03 7.30
CA ALA A 283 2.39 -20.08 8.66
C ALA A 283 3.67 -19.23 8.79
N GLY A 284 3.87 -18.62 9.96
CA GLY A 284 5.03 -17.79 10.27
C GLY A 284 4.73 -16.33 10.54
N GLN A 285 5.73 -15.45 10.47
CA GLN A 285 5.65 -14.02 10.77
C GLN A 285 5.13 -13.21 9.58
N ASN A 286 3.90 -13.48 9.17
CA ASN A 286 3.30 -12.97 7.93
C ASN A 286 2.12 -12.01 8.17
N PHE A 287 1.80 -11.69 9.42
CA PHE A 287 0.72 -10.77 9.76
C PHE A 287 1.14 -9.79 10.85
N SER A 288 0.75 -8.54 10.71
CA SER A 288 0.89 -7.54 11.75
C SER A 288 -0.30 -6.58 11.78
N THR A 289 -0.55 -6.00 12.97
CA THR A 289 -1.52 -4.92 13.15
C THR A 289 -0.88 -3.74 13.85
N GLN A 290 -1.35 -2.52 13.55
CA GLN A 290 -0.96 -1.31 14.24
C GLN A 290 -2.15 -0.37 14.40
N LYS A 291 -2.42 0.07 15.61
CA LYS A 291 -3.45 1.06 15.91
C LYS A 291 -2.81 2.41 16.24
N GLY A 292 -3.08 3.41 15.41
CA GLY A 292 -2.55 4.76 15.60
C GLY A 292 -1.01 4.77 15.69
N ALA A 293 -0.48 5.56 16.61
CA ALA A 293 0.95 5.69 16.86
C ALA A 293 1.53 4.57 17.76
N ASN A 294 0.75 3.55 18.15
CA ASN A 294 1.25 2.45 18.96
C ASN A 294 2.29 1.62 18.20
N ALA A 295 3.13 0.91 18.93
CA ALA A 295 4.05 -0.05 18.32
C ALA A 295 3.25 -1.13 17.56
N PRO A 296 3.74 -1.59 16.39
CA PRO A 296 3.13 -2.71 15.68
C PRO A 296 3.10 -3.98 16.53
N ILE A 297 2.02 -4.74 16.40
CA ILE A 297 1.88 -6.07 16.99
C ILE A 297 2.13 -7.07 15.87
N ASN A 298 3.19 -7.85 15.98
CA ASN A 298 3.49 -8.93 15.07
C ASN A 298 2.89 -10.23 15.59
N TYR A 299 2.34 -11.04 14.67
CA TYR A 299 1.71 -12.30 14.98
C TYR A 299 2.41 -13.45 14.26
N THR A 300 2.46 -14.60 14.92
CA THR A 300 2.71 -15.88 14.25
C THR A 300 1.40 -16.38 13.66
N VAL A 301 1.36 -16.52 12.35
CA VAL A 301 0.22 -17.12 11.63
C VAL A 301 0.26 -18.63 11.84
N ILE A 302 -0.87 -19.21 12.26
CA ILE A 302 -1.09 -20.64 12.45
C ILE A 302 -2.04 -21.13 11.38
N THR A 303 -1.69 -22.23 10.70
CA THR A 303 -2.46 -22.79 9.59
C THR A 303 -2.81 -24.29 9.79
N ASP A 304 -2.28 -24.91 10.83
CA ASP A 304 -2.53 -26.31 11.12
C ASP A 304 -2.67 -26.60 12.63
N LEU A 305 -3.19 -27.80 12.91
CA LEU A 305 -3.49 -28.22 14.26
C LEU A 305 -2.24 -28.58 15.09
N GLY A 306 -1.19 -29.08 14.42
CA GLY A 306 -0.04 -29.70 15.05
C GLY A 306 -0.32 -31.13 15.52
N ALA A 307 0.49 -31.59 16.47
CA ALA A 307 0.39 -32.90 17.09
C ALA A 307 0.09 -32.80 18.61
N ALA A 308 -0.38 -33.86 19.21
CA ALA A 308 -0.56 -33.94 20.66
C ALA A 308 0.75 -33.59 21.38
N GLY A 309 0.71 -32.63 22.32
CA GLY A 309 1.87 -32.16 23.06
C GLY A 309 2.87 -31.29 22.29
N SER A 310 2.49 -30.80 21.09
CA SER A 310 3.33 -29.86 20.34
C SER A 310 3.65 -28.59 21.16
N THR A 311 4.90 -28.11 21.04
CA THR A 311 5.39 -26.85 21.62
C THR A 311 6.16 -26.05 20.57
N THR A 312 5.88 -26.22 19.30
CA THR A 312 6.64 -25.66 18.17
C THR A 312 6.47 -24.14 18.02
N ARG A 313 5.39 -23.55 18.57
CA ARG A 313 4.94 -22.15 18.38
C ARG A 313 4.46 -21.85 16.97
N THR A 314 4.30 -22.84 16.09
CA THR A 314 3.95 -22.68 14.67
C THR A 314 2.67 -23.39 14.27
N ASP A 315 2.06 -24.13 15.19
CA ASP A 315 0.76 -24.83 15.04
C ASP A 315 -0.14 -24.54 16.25
N LEU A 316 -1.41 -24.90 16.18
CA LEU A 316 -2.41 -24.53 17.18
C LEU A 316 -2.08 -25.12 18.57
N GLN A 317 -1.75 -26.43 18.64
CA GLN A 317 -1.32 -27.05 19.92
C GLN A 317 0.03 -26.48 20.37
N GLY A 318 0.91 -26.14 19.43
CA GLY A 318 2.25 -25.64 19.64
C GLY A 318 2.32 -24.22 20.23
N MET A 319 1.20 -23.49 20.32
CA MET A 319 1.10 -22.25 21.08
C MET A 319 1.52 -22.43 22.54
N SER A 320 1.42 -23.66 23.07
CA SER A 320 1.90 -24.02 24.41
C SER A 320 3.39 -23.78 24.61
N GLY A 321 4.18 -23.66 23.55
CA GLY A 321 5.63 -23.38 23.62
C GLY A 321 5.99 -21.94 23.92
N ASP A 322 5.05 -21.00 23.79
CA ASP A 322 5.23 -19.60 24.19
C ASP A 322 3.89 -18.92 24.47
N LEU A 323 3.57 -18.78 25.73
CA LEU A 323 2.29 -18.26 26.23
C LEU A 323 2.22 -16.72 26.24
N LEU A 324 3.33 -16.03 25.92
CA LEU A 324 3.41 -14.56 25.82
C LEU A 324 3.39 -14.06 24.39
N TRP A 325 3.48 -14.98 23.41
CA TRP A 325 3.54 -14.63 22.00
C TRP A 325 2.16 -14.28 21.44
N ASN A 326 2.13 -13.58 20.30
CA ASN A 326 0.89 -13.26 19.61
C ASN A 326 0.68 -14.22 18.45
N TYR A 327 -0.52 -14.76 18.34
CA TYR A 327 -0.90 -15.75 17.32
C TYR A 327 -2.17 -15.31 16.59
N VAL A 328 -2.30 -15.72 15.34
CA VAL A 328 -3.50 -15.50 14.50
C VAL A 328 -3.76 -16.71 13.64
N LEU A 329 -5.03 -17.02 13.39
CA LEU A 329 -5.40 -18.04 12.42
C LEU A 329 -5.26 -17.52 10.99
N GLY A 330 -4.52 -18.26 10.15
CA GLY A 330 -4.35 -17.99 8.72
C GLY A 330 -5.07 -18.97 7.80
N ALA A 331 -5.79 -19.92 8.37
CA ALA A 331 -6.58 -20.92 7.66
C ALA A 331 -7.61 -21.56 8.60
N ASP A 332 -8.62 -22.21 8.03
CA ASP A 332 -9.52 -23.08 8.78
C ASP A 332 -8.75 -24.32 9.29
N ILE A 333 -8.86 -24.64 10.56
CA ILE A 333 -8.17 -25.76 11.17
C ILE A 333 -9.20 -26.84 11.58
N ASN A 334 -9.07 -28.04 11.01
CA ASN A 334 -9.89 -29.19 11.38
C ASN A 334 -9.31 -29.86 12.62
N ALA A 335 -10.01 -29.76 13.75
CA ALA A 335 -9.61 -30.33 15.03
C ALA A 335 -10.19 -31.73 15.31
N ALA A 336 -10.86 -32.38 14.35
CA ALA A 336 -11.53 -33.68 14.56
C ALA A 336 -10.60 -34.80 15.09
N THR A 337 -9.32 -34.77 14.69
CA THR A 337 -8.32 -35.77 15.11
C THR A 337 -7.95 -35.69 16.58
N THR A 338 -8.24 -34.56 17.23
CA THR A 338 -7.91 -34.37 18.66
C THR A 338 -8.68 -35.33 19.57
N SER A 339 -9.83 -35.85 19.11
CA SER A 339 -10.60 -36.82 19.89
C SER A 339 -9.83 -38.09 20.30
N GLY A 340 -8.77 -38.45 19.56
CA GLY A 340 -7.85 -39.54 19.90
C GLY A 340 -6.61 -39.15 20.70
N TRP A 341 -6.42 -37.85 20.97
CA TRP A 341 -5.22 -37.34 21.66
C TRP A 341 -5.29 -37.59 23.17
N ASN A 342 -4.12 -37.68 23.80
CA ASN A 342 -3.98 -37.78 25.27
C ASN A 342 -4.80 -38.94 25.89
N GLY A 343 -4.84 -40.09 25.19
CA GLY A 343 -5.64 -41.24 25.66
C GLY A 343 -7.15 -41.03 25.56
N GLY A 344 -7.62 -40.19 24.63
CA GLY A 344 -9.02 -39.81 24.45
C GLY A 344 -9.49 -38.61 25.24
N LEU A 345 -8.57 -37.92 25.92
CA LEU A 345 -8.86 -36.66 26.66
C LEU A 345 -8.95 -35.42 25.74
N GLY A 346 -8.50 -35.54 24.49
CA GLY A 346 -8.63 -34.49 23.49
C GLY A 346 -7.44 -33.54 23.44
N PHE A 347 -7.72 -32.32 22.92
CA PHE A 347 -6.76 -31.24 22.81
C PHE A 347 -6.28 -30.75 24.17
N THR A 348 -4.99 -30.53 24.33
CA THR A 348 -4.45 -29.97 25.59
C THR A 348 -4.65 -28.46 25.58
N PRO A 349 -5.35 -27.88 26.56
CA PRO A 349 -5.50 -26.42 26.66
C PRO A 349 -4.16 -25.69 26.60
N VAL A 350 -4.11 -24.58 25.86
CA VAL A 350 -2.94 -23.72 25.81
C VAL A 350 -2.90 -22.85 27.05
N GLY A 351 -1.88 -23.05 27.87
CA GLY A 351 -1.80 -22.48 29.22
C GLY A 351 -2.58 -23.29 30.24
N THR A 352 -2.33 -23.07 31.50
CA THR A 352 -2.93 -23.80 32.64
C THR A 352 -3.45 -22.84 33.71
N GLY A 353 -4.67 -23.11 34.18
CA GLY A 353 -5.23 -22.57 35.40
C GLY A 353 -5.63 -21.10 35.40
N ASP A 354 -6.06 -20.68 36.57
CA ASP A 354 -6.48 -19.32 36.89
C ASP A 354 -5.24 -18.46 37.21
N PRO A 355 -5.05 -17.28 36.59
CA PRO A 355 -3.90 -16.41 36.85
C PRO A 355 -3.76 -15.95 38.30
N TYR A 356 -4.77 -16.12 39.15
CA TYR A 356 -4.75 -15.76 40.57
C TYR A 356 -4.24 -16.89 41.49
N TYR A 357 -3.96 -18.09 40.97
CA TYR A 357 -3.44 -19.20 41.75
C TYR A 357 -1.98 -19.50 41.44
N ALA A 358 -1.20 -19.71 42.48
CA ALA A 358 0.21 -20.09 42.33
C ALA A 358 0.37 -21.43 41.59
N GLY A 359 1.32 -21.50 40.68
CA GLY A 359 1.60 -22.69 39.87
C GLY A 359 0.84 -22.75 38.54
N THR A 360 0.10 -21.70 38.19
CA THR A 360 -0.59 -21.60 36.87
C THR A 360 0.27 -20.88 35.85
N THR A 361 0.13 -21.25 34.57
CA THR A 361 0.81 -20.64 33.43
C THR A 361 -0.25 -20.24 32.41
N PRO A 362 -0.99 -19.14 32.65
CA PRO A 362 -2.04 -18.72 31.73
C PRO A 362 -1.45 -18.24 30.38
N PHE A 363 -2.25 -18.35 29.31
CA PHE A 363 -1.92 -17.69 28.07
C PHE A 363 -2.14 -16.17 28.23
N ASN A 364 -1.06 -15.40 28.13
CA ASN A 364 -1.05 -13.93 28.28
C ASN A 364 -0.72 -13.21 26.96
N GLY A 365 -0.51 -13.94 25.87
CA GLY A 365 -0.35 -13.39 24.54
C GLY A 365 -1.68 -12.89 23.94
N ARG A 366 -1.66 -12.60 22.67
CA ARG A 366 -2.87 -12.31 21.89
C ARG A 366 -3.17 -13.49 20.97
N PHE A 367 -4.44 -13.83 20.85
CA PHE A 367 -4.92 -14.78 19.88
C PHE A 367 -6.06 -14.13 19.09
N ASP A 368 -5.90 -14.07 17.76
CA ASP A 368 -6.87 -13.50 16.82
C ASP A 368 -7.27 -14.59 15.80
N GLY A 369 -8.58 -14.72 15.50
CA GLY A 369 -9.06 -15.83 14.66
C GLY A 369 -10.51 -15.78 14.30
#